data_f041d8ec4d16876a1d49541b69b7ac2f
#
_entry.id   f041d8ec4d16876a1d49541b69b7ac2f
#
_cell.length_a   1.000
_cell.length_b   1.000
_cell.length_c   1.000
_cell.angle_alpha   90.00
_cell.angle_beta   90.00
_cell.angle_gamma   90.00
#
_symmetry.space_group_name_H-M   'P 1'
#
loop_
_entity.id
_entity.type
_entity.pdbx_description
1 polymer ?
#
loop_
_entity_poly.entity_id
_entity_poly.type
_entity_poly.pdbx_seq_one_letter_code
_entity_poly.pdbx_strand_id
1 'polypeptide(L)'
;MGKLSLLCAFVPNIKKLVVLEHVSFISRPKKIQILSKFLYRNIDQVVTLTQNDKEQFDKFHSNVIVIPNFSPFSIASQPQNNNKQIVTIGRLTDQKNYIHLLQAWKKIYQSIPDWKLNIYGEGEHEEMLQDYIKQHSLKNVSLKGSTSNVKEVYEQSSFFVMSSKYEGLPMVLIEAQSFGLPIVSYNCPYGPSDVIRDSKNGFLVEDQNVEELAAAILKLALSPQLLEQFSQSSLLNSKKYQPEQILNIWIEKVLEG
;
A
#
# COMPACT_ATOMS: atom_id res chain seq x y z
N MET A 1 -12.91 -8.39 -10.72
CA MET A 1 -13.99 -7.79 -9.86
C MET A 1 -14.59 -6.64 -10.66
N GLY A 2 -15.42 -5.79 -10.24
CA GLY A 2 -16.06 -4.73 -11.03
C GLY A 2 -17.22 -5.19 -11.95
N LYS A 3 -17.22 -6.44 -12.40
CA LYS A 3 -18.37 -7.00 -13.16
C LYS A 3 -19.57 -7.31 -12.27
N LEU A 4 -19.34 -7.69 -11.02
CA LEU A 4 -20.40 -8.01 -10.06
C LEU A 4 -21.20 -6.76 -9.70
N SER A 5 -20.52 -5.64 -9.46
CA SER A 5 -21.15 -4.34 -9.20
C SER A 5 -22.07 -3.89 -10.33
N LEU A 6 -21.70 -4.19 -11.59
CA LEU A 6 -22.55 -3.89 -12.75
C LEU A 6 -23.82 -4.74 -12.77
N LEU A 7 -23.77 -6.00 -12.32
CA LEU A 7 -24.94 -6.86 -12.26
C LEU A 7 -25.94 -6.42 -11.18
N CYS A 8 -25.43 -5.87 -10.07
CA CYS A 8 -26.29 -5.35 -8.99
C CYS A 8 -27.20 -4.20 -9.46
N ALA A 9 -26.78 -3.41 -10.47
CA ALA A 9 -27.60 -2.33 -11.04
C ALA A 9 -28.90 -2.81 -11.71
N PHE A 10 -29.08 -4.11 -11.95
CA PHE A 10 -30.26 -4.71 -12.53
C PHE A 10 -31.19 -5.40 -11.53
N VAL A 11 -30.87 -5.39 -10.23
CA VAL A 11 -31.66 -6.04 -9.20
C VAL A 11 -32.88 -5.14 -8.86
N PRO A 12 -34.12 -5.59 -9.07
CA PRO A 12 -35.30 -4.76 -8.82
C PRO A 12 -35.63 -4.73 -7.30
N ASN A 13 -36.38 -3.68 -6.92
CA ASN A 13 -36.98 -3.54 -5.57
C ASN A 13 -36.00 -3.51 -4.40
N ILE A 14 -34.80 -3.00 -4.59
CA ILE A 14 -33.85 -2.72 -3.50
C ILE A 14 -34.17 -1.33 -2.91
N LYS A 15 -34.25 -1.22 -1.57
CA LYS A 15 -34.50 0.07 -0.90
C LYS A 15 -33.31 1.04 -1.02
N LYS A 16 -32.08 0.52 -0.92
CA LYS A 16 -30.82 1.28 -1.04
C LYS A 16 -29.75 0.32 -1.57
N LEU A 17 -29.14 0.68 -2.69
CA LEU A 17 -28.06 -0.09 -3.31
C LEU A 17 -26.73 0.63 -3.09
N VAL A 18 -25.88 0.04 -2.25
CA VAL A 18 -24.51 0.53 -1.98
C VAL A 18 -23.51 -0.42 -2.62
N VAL A 19 -22.58 0.12 -3.37
CA VAL A 19 -21.52 -0.67 -4.01
C VAL A 19 -20.16 -0.28 -3.46
N LEU A 20 -19.42 -1.28 -2.97
CA LEU A 20 -18.03 -1.11 -2.52
C LEU A 20 -17.06 -1.55 -3.61
N GLU A 21 -16.17 -0.64 -3.99
CA GLU A 21 -15.20 -0.84 -5.04
C GLU A 21 -13.80 -1.11 -4.49
N HIS A 22 -13.33 -2.35 -4.66
CA HIS A 22 -12.01 -2.81 -4.21
C HIS A 22 -10.91 -2.68 -5.27
N VAL A 23 -11.29 -2.36 -6.51
CA VAL A 23 -10.38 -2.29 -7.66
C VAL A 23 -10.46 -0.92 -8.27
N SER A 24 -9.31 -0.30 -8.48
CA SER A 24 -9.24 1.02 -9.09
C SER A 24 -10.05 1.10 -10.41
N PHE A 25 -10.78 2.19 -10.58
CA PHE A 25 -11.60 2.42 -11.77
C PHE A 25 -10.78 2.39 -13.06
N ILE A 26 -9.59 2.99 -13.05
CA ILE A 26 -8.72 3.08 -14.23
C ILE A 26 -8.10 1.72 -14.60
N SER A 27 -7.91 0.82 -13.65
CA SER A 27 -7.37 -0.53 -13.93
C SER A 27 -8.35 -1.43 -14.68
N ARG A 28 -9.62 -0.99 -14.83
CA ARG A 28 -10.65 -1.74 -15.55
C ARG A 28 -10.47 -1.63 -17.06
N PRO A 29 -10.83 -2.67 -17.83
CA PRO A 29 -10.90 -2.56 -19.28
C PRO A 29 -11.78 -1.39 -19.71
N LYS A 30 -11.40 -0.65 -20.77
CA LYS A 30 -12.14 0.53 -21.25
C LYS A 30 -13.63 0.30 -21.47
N LYS A 31 -14.01 -0.88 -21.99
CA LYS A 31 -15.43 -1.26 -22.17
C LYS A 31 -16.19 -1.31 -20.84
N ILE A 32 -15.55 -1.81 -19.78
CA ILE A 32 -16.13 -1.87 -18.43
C ILE A 32 -16.24 -0.46 -17.83
N GLN A 33 -15.25 0.40 -18.04
CA GLN A 33 -15.31 1.79 -17.59
C GLN A 33 -16.50 2.54 -18.23
N ILE A 34 -16.71 2.38 -19.55
CA ILE A 34 -17.84 3.01 -20.25
C ILE A 34 -19.16 2.48 -19.71
N LEU A 35 -19.30 1.15 -19.58
CA LEU A 35 -20.52 0.52 -19.08
C LEU A 35 -20.80 0.94 -17.63
N SER A 36 -19.79 1.08 -16.79
CA SER A 36 -19.92 1.58 -15.41
C SER A 36 -20.58 2.96 -15.38
N LYS A 37 -20.20 3.89 -16.26
CA LYS A 37 -20.76 5.25 -16.28
C LYS A 37 -22.28 5.28 -16.52
N PHE A 38 -22.82 4.27 -17.21
CA PHE A 38 -24.28 4.16 -17.44
C PHE A 38 -24.97 3.44 -16.29
N LEU A 39 -24.44 2.29 -15.87
CA LEU A 39 -25.11 1.42 -14.90
C LEU A 39 -25.04 1.96 -13.47
N TYR A 40 -24.00 2.71 -13.13
CA TYR A 40 -23.86 3.33 -11.80
C TYR A 40 -24.92 4.42 -11.51
N ARG A 41 -25.66 4.89 -12.55
CA ARG A 41 -26.81 5.78 -12.33
C ARG A 41 -27.93 5.15 -11.51
N ASN A 42 -27.99 3.82 -11.47
CA ASN A 42 -28.98 3.04 -10.71
C ASN A 42 -28.46 2.63 -9.33
N ILE A 43 -27.28 3.12 -8.91
CA ILE A 43 -26.68 2.87 -7.62
C ILE A 43 -26.89 4.10 -6.74
N ASP A 44 -27.36 3.90 -5.50
CA ASP A 44 -27.62 5.01 -4.58
C ASP A 44 -26.35 5.60 -4.02
N GLN A 45 -25.33 4.76 -3.77
CA GLN A 45 -24.06 5.18 -3.18
C GLN A 45 -22.90 4.29 -3.62
N VAL A 46 -21.78 4.92 -3.95
CA VAL A 46 -20.52 4.24 -4.27
C VAL A 46 -19.53 4.47 -3.14
N VAL A 47 -18.97 3.42 -2.61
CA VAL A 47 -17.87 3.45 -1.64
C VAL A 47 -16.59 3.07 -2.33
N THR A 48 -15.58 3.92 -2.26
CA THR A 48 -14.22 3.68 -2.76
C THR A 48 -13.24 3.53 -1.61
N LEU A 49 -12.09 2.91 -1.86
CA LEU A 49 -11.07 2.73 -0.82
C LEU A 49 -10.09 3.90 -0.75
N THR A 50 -9.97 4.70 -1.82
CA THR A 50 -9.00 5.78 -1.96
C THR A 50 -9.65 7.07 -2.45
N GLN A 51 -9.03 8.21 -2.12
CA GLN A 51 -9.48 9.51 -2.60
C GLN A 51 -9.35 9.63 -4.12
N ASN A 52 -8.27 9.08 -4.69
CA ASN A 52 -8.05 9.11 -6.13
C ASN A 52 -9.13 8.32 -6.91
N ASP A 53 -9.59 7.18 -6.38
CA ASP A 53 -10.71 6.47 -6.99
C ASP A 53 -12.02 7.25 -6.84
N LYS A 54 -12.28 7.86 -5.67
CA LYS A 54 -13.44 8.74 -5.50
C LYS A 54 -13.50 9.78 -6.60
N GLU A 55 -12.41 10.49 -6.87
CA GLU A 55 -12.35 11.52 -7.93
C GLU A 55 -12.69 10.98 -9.33
N GLN A 56 -12.41 9.70 -9.61
CA GLN A 56 -12.82 9.09 -10.88
C GLN A 56 -14.31 8.82 -10.94
N PHE A 57 -14.91 8.35 -9.85
CA PHE A 57 -16.33 8.10 -9.77
C PHE A 57 -17.17 9.39 -9.69
N ASP A 58 -16.68 10.44 -9.02
CA ASP A 58 -17.31 11.77 -8.93
C ASP A 58 -17.57 12.40 -10.32
N LYS A 59 -16.81 11.98 -11.35
CA LYS A 59 -17.02 12.45 -12.73
C LYS A 59 -18.36 12.03 -13.34
N PHE A 60 -19.03 11.03 -12.76
CA PHE A 60 -20.29 10.49 -13.31
C PHE A 60 -21.28 9.97 -12.26
N HIS A 61 -20.96 10.06 -10.97
CA HIS A 61 -21.81 9.68 -9.86
C HIS A 61 -21.73 10.73 -8.73
N SER A 62 -22.90 11.17 -8.22
CA SER A 62 -22.97 12.30 -7.28
C SER A 62 -22.77 11.90 -5.80
N ASN A 63 -22.96 10.62 -5.47
CA ASN A 63 -22.86 10.13 -4.08
C ASN A 63 -21.74 9.11 -3.95
N VAL A 64 -20.50 9.61 -3.87
CA VAL A 64 -19.30 8.80 -3.71
C VAL A 64 -18.59 9.15 -2.41
N ILE A 65 -18.31 8.15 -1.60
CA ILE A 65 -17.59 8.32 -0.34
C ILE A 65 -16.33 7.44 -0.29
N VAL A 66 -15.37 7.85 0.52
CA VAL A 66 -14.16 7.06 0.77
C VAL A 66 -14.29 6.38 2.13
N ILE A 67 -14.21 5.06 2.13
CA ILE A 67 -14.06 4.24 3.34
C ILE A 67 -12.93 3.23 3.07
N PRO A 68 -11.75 3.43 3.64
CA PRO A 68 -10.64 2.50 3.45
C PRO A 68 -10.89 1.18 4.17
N ASN A 69 -10.14 0.14 3.81
CA ASN A 69 -10.11 -1.07 4.59
C ASN A 69 -9.44 -0.83 5.95
N PHE A 70 -9.82 -1.61 6.96
CA PHE A 70 -9.19 -1.58 8.27
C PHE A 70 -7.94 -2.46 8.33
N SER A 71 -7.05 -2.15 9.28
CA SER A 71 -5.90 -3.00 9.59
C SER A 71 -6.35 -4.28 10.30
N PRO A 72 -5.85 -5.47 9.90
CA PRO A 72 -6.08 -6.70 10.64
C PRO A 72 -5.28 -6.76 11.95
N PHE A 73 -4.37 -5.80 12.17
CA PHE A 73 -3.51 -5.76 13.35
C PHE A 73 -3.87 -4.61 14.28
N SER A 74 -3.82 -4.88 15.57
CA SER A 74 -3.85 -3.85 16.61
C SER A 74 -2.59 -2.98 16.54
N ILE A 75 -2.69 -1.75 17.00
CA ILE A 75 -1.55 -0.83 17.03
C ILE A 75 -0.53 -1.32 18.07
N ALA A 76 0.74 -1.41 17.66
CA ALA A 76 1.83 -1.74 18.56
C ALA A 76 2.00 -0.66 19.65
N SER A 77 2.36 -1.08 20.87
CA SER A 77 2.55 -0.16 21.98
C SER A 77 3.77 0.74 21.82
N GLN A 78 4.80 0.24 21.14
CA GLN A 78 6.03 0.96 20.83
C GLN A 78 6.61 0.48 19.50
N PRO A 79 7.24 1.37 18.72
CA PRO A 79 7.93 0.97 17.51
C PRO A 79 9.24 0.23 17.84
N GLN A 80 9.61 -0.73 17.01
CA GLN A 80 10.87 -1.47 17.15
C GLN A 80 11.84 -1.08 16.04
N ASN A 81 12.57 0.04 16.22
CA ASN A 81 13.34 0.65 15.13
C ASN A 81 14.81 0.22 15.06
N ASN A 82 15.30 -0.60 16.01
CA ASN A 82 16.75 -0.82 16.16
C ASN A 82 17.32 -2.03 15.42
N ASN A 83 16.48 -2.75 14.66
CA ASN A 83 16.88 -4.03 14.07
C ASN A 83 17.68 -3.88 12.76
N LYS A 84 17.79 -2.66 12.22
CA LYS A 84 18.42 -2.38 10.91
C LYS A 84 17.93 -3.30 9.79
N GLN A 85 16.63 -3.61 9.78
CA GLN A 85 15.98 -4.45 8.80
C GLN A 85 14.95 -3.65 8.01
N ILE A 86 15.13 -3.64 6.70
CA ILE A 86 14.20 -3.09 5.73
C ILE A 86 13.36 -4.25 5.21
N VAL A 87 12.05 -4.07 5.16
CA VAL A 87 11.14 -5.11 4.70
C VAL A 87 10.28 -4.64 3.53
N THR A 88 9.95 -5.57 2.67
CA THR A 88 8.87 -5.48 1.71
C THR A 88 8.14 -6.82 1.64
N ILE A 89 6.80 -6.78 1.47
CA ILE A 89 5.95 -7.96 1.45
C ILE A 89 4.99 -7.86 0.25
N GLY A 90 4.98 -8.89 -0.59
CA GLY A 90 4.04 -8.96 -1.70
C GLY A 90 4.44 -9.99 -2.75
N ARG A 91 3.56 -10.27 -3.69
CA ARG A 91 3.82 -11.23 -4.78
C ARG A 91 5.01 -10.78 -5.64
N LEU A 92 5.89 -11.67 -6.00
CA LEU A 92 7.04 -11.40 -6.88
C LEU A 92 6.58 -11.32 -8.34
N THR A 93 5.97 -10.18 -8.70
CA THR A 93 5.34 -9.94 -10.01
C THR A 93 5.81 -8.62 -10.61
N ASP A 94 5.52 -8.39 -11.88
CA ASP A 94 5.79 -7.12 -12.56
C ASP A 94 5.14 -5.92 -11.85
N GLN A 95 3.93 -6.09 -11.30
CA GLN A 95 3.25 -5.04 -10.55
C GLN A 95 4.05 -4.53 -9.36
N LYS A 96 4.64 -5.43 -8.57
CA LYS A 96 5.40 -5.07 -7.35
C LYS A 96 6.80 -4.53 -7.64
N ASN A 97 7.31 -4.78 -8.87
CA ASN A 97 8.50 -4.15 -9.42
C ASN A 97 9.74 -4.21 -8.51
N TYR A 98 9.97 -5.37 -7.88
CA TYR A 98 11.12 -5.55 -6.98
C TYR A 98 12.48 -5.42 -7.67
N ILE A 99 12.52 -5.47 -8.99
CA ILE A 99 13.75 -5.18 -9.73
C ILE A 99 14.23 -3.74 -9.49
N HIS A 100 13.32 -2.75 -9.43
CA HIS A 100 13.69 -1.38 -9.08
C HIS A 100 14.18 -1.26 -7.64
N LEU A 101 13.59 -2.02 -6.71
CA LEU A 101 14.07 -2.06 -5.32
C LEU A 101 15.49 -2.64 -5.25
N LEU A 102 15.79 -3.69 -5.99
CA LEU A 102 17.14 -4.24 -6.08
C LEU A 102 18.13 -3.28 -6.75
N GLN A 103 17.71 -2.52 -7.75
CA GLN A 103 18.52 -1.47 -8.38
C GLN A 103 18.81 -0.33 -7.40
N ALA A 104 17.81 0.10 -6.62
CA ALA A 104 18.00 1.07 -5.56
C ALA A 104 18.95 0.53 -4.47
N TRP A 105 18.75 -0.71 -4.02
CA TRP A 105 19.63 -1.36 -3.05
C TRP A 105 21.08 -1.45 -3.52
N LYS A 106 21.32 -1.79 -4.79
CA LYS A 106 22.65 -1.83 -5.40
C LYS A 106 23.41 -0.53 -5.25
N LYS A 107 22.74 0.62 -5.24
CA LYS A 107 23.37 1.94 -5.13
C LYS A 107 23.79 2.29 -3.70
N ILE A 108 23.15 1.71 -2.69
CA ILE A 108 23.25 2.18 -1.30
C ILE A 108 23.78 1.13 -0.31
N TYR A 109 23.73 -0.17 -0.59
CA TYR A 109 24.06 -1.21 0.40
C TYR A 109 25.47 -1.10 0.98
N GLN A 110 26.43 -0.56 0.22
CA GLN A 110 27.79 -0.34 0.72
C GLN A 110 27.89 0.83 1.72
N SER A 111 26.99 1.82 1.61
CA SER A 111 26.92 2.96 2.53
C SER A 111 26.22 2.64 3.85
N ILE A 112 25.45 1.54 3.88
CA ILE A 112 24.71 1.05 5.05
C ILE A 112 24.97 -0.44 5.28
N PRO A 113 26.23 -0.85 5.51
CA PRO A 113 26.64 -2.28 5.51
C PRO A 113 25.98 -3.12 6.60
N ASP A 114 25.48 -2.49 7.66
CA ASP A 114 24.78 -3.19 8.76
C ASP A 114 23.30 -3.44 8.48
N TRP A 115 22.73 -2.79 7.47
CA TRP A 115 21.32 -2.94 7.12
C TRP A 115 21.07 -4.16 6.24
N LYS A 116 19.91 -4.76 6.41
CA LYS A 116 19.45 -5.91 5.62
C LYS A 116 18.13 -5.57 4.91
N LEU A 117 18.02 -5.96 3.64
CA LEU A 117 16.78 -5.90 2.87
C LEU A 117 16.18 -7.30 2.79
N ASN A 118 14.99 -7.47 3.35
CA ASN A 118 14.24 -8.71 3.32
C ASN A 118 13.00 -8.57 2.42
N ILE A 119 12.91 -9.41 1.40
CA ILE A 119 11.81 -9.43 0.43
C ILE A 119 11.00 -10.70 0.68
N TYR A 120 9.77 -10.54 1.17
CA TYR A 120 8.86 -11.65 1.45
C TYR A 120 7.81 -11.77 0.35
N GLY A 121 7.62 -12.97 -0.14
CA GLY A 121 6.63 -13.33 -1.13
C GLY A 121 7.14 -14.34 -2.14
N GLU A 122 6.24 -14.79 -3.01
CA GLU A 122 6.47 -15.72 -4.10
C GLU A 122 5.87 -15.18 -5.39
N GLY A 123 6.31 -15.64 -6.54
CA GLY A 123 5.75 -15.25 -7.83
C GLY A 123 6.68 -15.52 -9.01
N GLU A 124 6.19 -15.24 -10.20
CA GLU A 124 6.86 -15.53 -11.48
C GLU A 124 8.21 -14.80 -11.66
N HIS A 125 8.51 -13.75 -10.90
CA HIS A 125 9.77 -13.03 -10.98
C HIS A 125 10.86 -13.52 -10.01
N GLU A 126 10.62 -14.58 -9.25
CA GLU A 126 11.56 -15.06 -8.21
C GLU A 126 12.94 -15.41 -8.80
N GLU A 127 12.97 -16.20 -9.85
CA GLU A 127 14.21 -16.60 -10.52
C GLU A 127 14.97 -15.40 -11.07
N MET A 128 14.27 -14.49 -11.76
CA MET A 128 14.85 -13.26 -12.30
C MET A 128 15.47 -12.39 -11.21
N LEU A 129 14.80 -12.23 -10.08
CA LEU A 129 15.31 -11.44 -8.94
C LEU A 129 16.52 -12.11 -8.29
N GLN A 130 16.49 -13.45 -8.14
CA GLN A 130 17.61 -14.21 -7.61
C GLN A 130 18.84 -14.11 -8.50
N ASP A 131 18.65 -14.17 -9.82
CA ASP A 131 19.73 -14.02 -10.80
C ASP A 131 20.31 -12.62 -10.80
N TYR A 132 19.45 -11.57 -10.66
CA TYR A 132 19.93 -10.21 -10.52
C TYR A 132 20.80 -10.02 -9.27
N ILE A 133 20.40 -10.58 -8.12
CA ILE A 133 21.18 -10.55 -6.87
C ILE A 133 22.55 -11.20 -7.07
N LYS A 134 22.59 -12.39 -7.68
CA LYS A 134 23.83 -13.15 -7.96
C LYS A 134 24.73 -12.38 -8.95
N GLN A 135 24.18 -11.96 -10.10
CA GLN A 135 24.91 -11.28 -11.16
C GLN A 135 25.61 -10.01 -10.66
N HIS A 136 24.95 -9.27 -9.77
CA HIS A 136 25.47 -8.03 -9.21
C HIS A 136 26.18 -8.22 -7.85
N SER A 137 26.31 -9.45 -7.38
CA SER A 137 26.95 -9.79 -6.08
C SER A 137 26.39 -8.94 -4.93
N LEU A 138 25.05 -8.68 -4.95
CA LEU A 138 24.41 -7.84 -3.93
C LEU A 138 24.47 -8.54 -2.57
N LYS A 139 24.90 -7.79 -1.57
CA LYS A 139 24.98 -8.27 -0.19
C LYS A 139 23.83 -7.74 0.65
N ASN A 140 23.59 -8.44 1.75
CA ASN A 140 22.57 -8.05 2.74
C ASN A 140 21.16 -7.89 2.17
N VAL A 141 20.84 -8.62 1.09
CA VAL A 141 19.49 -8.75 0.55
C VAL A 141 19.12 -10.22 0.45
N SER A 142 17.87 -10.54 0.78
CA SER A 142 17.38 -11.93 0.76
C SER A 142 15.93 -12.00 0.26
N LEU A 143 15.66 -12.92 -0.66
CA LEU A 143 14.32 -13.40 -0.95
C LEU A 143 13.98 -14.44 0.13
N LYS A 144 12.90 -14.23 0.87
CA LYS A 144 12.50 -15.01 2.05
C LYS A 144 11.40 -16.04 1.78
N GLY A 145 10.84 -16.04 0.56
CA GLY A 145 9.63 -16.80 0.27
C GLY A 145 8.40 -16.23 0.98
N SER A 146 7.29 -16.95 0.94
CA SER A 146 6.07 -16.60 1.66
C SER A 146 6.21 -16.83 3.17
N THR A 147 5.41 -16.11 3.97
CA THR A 147 5.35 -16.31 5.41
C THR A 147 3.90 -16.30 5.89
N SER A 148 3.59 -17.15 6.84
CA SER A 148 2.33 -17.13 7.58
C SER A 148 2.37 -16.22 8.82
N ASN A 149 3.57 -15.79 9.26
CA ASN A 149 3.78 -14.95 10.42
C ASN A 149 4.20 -13.53 10.04
N VAL A 150 3.33 -12.84 9.29
CA VAL A 150 3.58 -11.46 8.82
C VAL A 150 3.75 -10.49 9.99
N LYS A 151 3.08 -10.74 11.12
CA LYS A 151 3.21 -9.96 12.35
C LYS A 151 4.65 -9.89 12.83
N GLU A 152 5.30 -11.03 12.97
CA GLU A 152 6.71 -11.11 13.42
C GLU A 152 7.65 -10.38 12.45
N VAL A 153 7.37 -10.47 11.15
CA VAL A 153 8.15 -9.77 10.14
C VAL A 153 8.09 -8.25 10.34
N TYR A 154 6.91 -7.70 10.60
CA TYR A 154 6.78 -6.27 10.89
C TYR A 154 7.46 -5.91 12.21
N GLU A 155 7.26 -6.70 13.27
CA GLU A 155 7.88 -6.47 14.59
C GLU A 155 9.41 -6.47 14.55
N GLN A 156 10.01 -7.24 13.66
CA GLN A 156 11.47 -7.32 13.50
C GLN A 156 12.04 -6.29 12.52
N SER A 157 11.21 -5.46 11.90
CA SER A 157 11.63 -4.53 10.85
C SER A 157 11.75 -3.10 11.39
N SER A 158 12.58 -2.29 10.74
CA SER A 158 12.78 -0.88 11.08
C SER A 158 11.96 0.06 10.20
N PHE A 159 11.78 -0.26 8.93
CA PHE A 159 10.88 0.44 8.00
C PHE A 159 10.51 -0.42 6.80
N PHE A 160 9.45 -0.02 6.13
CA PHE A 160 8.88 -0.71 4.97
C PHE A 160 9.20 0.03 3.67
N VAL A 161 9.49 -0.72 2.59
CA VAL A 161 9.68 -0.14 1.26
C VAL A 161 8.70 -0.75 0.27
N MET A 162 8.09 0.08 -0.58
CA MET A 162 7.22 -0.35 -1.67
C MET A 162 7.67 0.25 -3.01
N SER A 163 7.90 -0.61 -3.99
CA SER A 163 8.36 -0.24 -5.34
C SER A 163 7.32 -0.49 -6.43
N SER A 164 6.05 -0.65 -6.06
CA SER A 164 4.97 -1.03 -6.98
C SER A 164 4.76 -0.01 -8.09
N LYS A 165 4.41 -0.50 -9.29
CA LYS A 165 4.03 0.33 -10.45
C LYS A 165 2.62 0.91 -10.32
N TYR A 166 1.73 0.19 -9.67
CA TYR A 166 0.34 0.60 -9.40
C TYR A 166 -0.24 -0.22 -8.25
N GLU A 167 -1.17 0.37 -7.53
CA GLU A 167 -1.91 -0.27 -6.43
C GLU A 167 -3.41 0.06 -6.51
N GLY A 168 -4.17 -0.47 -5.59
CA GLY A 168 -5.46 0.05 -5.15
C GLY A 168 -5.24 0.75 -3.81
N LEU A 169 -5.77 0.19 -2.73
CA LEU A 169 -5.34 0.55 -1.38
C LEU A 169 -4.33 -0.51 -0.91
N PRO A 170 -3.03 -0.17 -0.78
CA PRO A 170 -2.00 -1.15 -0.42
C PRO A 170 -2.07 -1.51 1.06
N MET A 171 -2.73 -2.63 1.39
CA MET A 171 -2.94 -3.09 2.77
C MET A 171 -1.64 -3.25 3.54
N VAL A 172 -0.58 -3.70 2.89
CA VAL A 172 0.75 -3.87 3.51
C VAL A 172 1.32 -2.57 4.10
N LEU A 173 0.94 -1.40 3.56
CA LEU A 173 1.33 -0.10 4.12
C LEU A 173 0.52 0.22 5.39
N ILE A 174 -0.78 -0.06 5.39
CA ILE A 174 -1.65 0.09 6.55
C ILE A 174 -1.19 -0.84 7.67
N GLU A 175 -0.88 -2.08 7.32
CA GLU A 175 -0.35 -3.09 8.23
C GLU A 175 0.98 -2.64 8.84
N ALA A 176 1.95 -2.25 8.02
CA ALA A 176 3.26 -1.79 8.47
C ALA A 176 3.15 -0.60 9.45
N GLN A 177 2.25 0.36 9.19
CA GLN A 177 2.02 1.49 10.10
C GLN A 177 1.44 1.08 11.44
N SER A 178 0.68 -0.02 11.52
CA SER A 178 0.18 -0.54 12.79
C SER A 178 1.30 -1.01 13.72
N PHE A 179 2.46 -1.34 13.17
CA PHE A 179 3.69 -1.65 13.91
C PHE A 179 4.65 -0.45 14.03
N GLY A 180 4.21 0.75 13.64
CA GLY A 180 5.03 1.94 13.69
C GLY A 180 6.14 1.99 12.63
N LEU A 181 6.05 1.21 11.55
CA LEU A 181 7.07 1.26 10.51
C LEU A 181 6.89 2.51 9.64
N PRO A 182 7.91 3.36 9.52
CA PRO A 182 7.98 4.36 8.46
C PRO A 182 7.95 3.70 7.09
N ILE A 183 7.46 4.41 6.09
CA ILE A 183 7.32 3.87 4.74
C ILE A 183 8.11 4.69 3.74
N VAL A 184 8.86 4.03 2.86
CA VAL A 184 9.41 4.63 1.64
C VAL A 184 8.69 3.99 0.45
N SER A 185 8.05 4.80 -0.40
CA SER A 185 7.27 4.27 -1.51
C SER A 185 7.34 5.16 -2.74
N TYR A 186 7.27 4.56 -3.92
CA TYR A 186 6.86 5.29 -5.09
C TYR A 186 5.47 5.90 -4.89
N ASN A 187 5.29 7.13 -5.37
CA ASN A 187 3.97 7.75 -5.50
C ASN A 187 3.26 7.22 -6.76
N CYS A 188 3.15 5.89 -6.85
CA CYS A 188 2.47 5.26 -7.96
C CYS A 188 0.96 5.56 -7.94
N PRO A 189 0.26 5.40 -9.08
CA PRO A 189 -1.17 5.64 -9.16
C PRO A 189 -1.93 4.82 -8.11
N TYR A 190 -2.76 5.54 -7.33
CA TYR A 190 -3.65 5.10 -6.25
C TYR A 190 -2.97 4.48 -5.02
N GLY A 191 -3.46 4.84 -3.87
CA GLY A 191 -3.24 4.23 -2.57
C GLY A 191 -2.04 4.71 -1.77
N PRO A 192 -0.79 4.78 -2.26
CA PRO A 192 0.32 5.22 -1.43
C PRO A 192 0.12 6.60 -0.80
N SER A 193 -0.33 7.59 -1.57
CA SER A 193 -0.63 8.95 -1.09
C SER A 193 -1.83 9.05 -0.14
N ASP A 194 -2.73 8.05 -0.13
CA ASP A 194 -3.82 7.97 0.86
C ASP A 194 -3.32 7.49 2.23
N VAL A 195 -2.24 6.70 2.23
CA VAL A 195 -1.68 6.07 3.45
C VAL A 195 -0.49 6.86 3.99
N ILE A 196 0.39 7.33 3.12
CA ILE A 196 1.63 8.02 3.49
C ILE A 196 1.39 9.52 3.48
N ARG A 197 1.76 10.20 4.57
CA ARG A 197 1.91 11.64 4.64
C ARG A 197 3.38 11.94 4.44
N ASP A 198 3.72 12.40 3.22
CA ASP A 198 5.12 12.65 2.87
C ASP A 198 5.86 13.51 3.89
N SER A 199 7.09 13.13 4.19
CA SER A 199 7.98 13.77 5.15
C SER A 199 7.43 13.83 6.60
N LYS A 200 6.41 13.00 6.92
CA LYS A 200 5.84 12.88 8.28
C LYS A 200 5.89 11.46 8.81
N ASN A 201 5.37 10.48 8.08
CA ASN A 201 5.40 9.07 8.45
C ASN A 201 6.10 8.19 7.39
N GLY A 202 6.78 8.83 6.45
CA GLY A 202 7.49 8.18 5.36
C GLY A 202 7.88 9.16 4.27
N PHE A 203 8.37 8.60 3.16
CA PHE A 203 8.67 9.34 1.94
C PHE A 203 7.86 8.79 0.77
N LEU A 204 7.19 9.70 0.06
CA LEU A 204 6.64 9.46 -1.27
C LEU A 204 7.63 10.01 -2.30
N VAL A 205 8.23 9.15 -3.09
CA VAL A 205 9.19 9.53 -4.12
C VAL A 205 8.54 9.44 -5.50
N GLU A 206 9.13 10.10 -6.48
CA GLU A 206 8.63 10.10 -7.84
C GLU A 206 8.45 8.67 -8.37
N ASP A 207 7.32 8.44 -9.04
CA ASP A 207 6.98 7.11 -9.56
C ASP A 207 8.05 6.62 -10.55
N GLN A 208 8.48 5.37 -10.36
CA GLN A 208 9.53 4.68 -11.13
C GLN A 208 10.94 5.34 -11.03
N ASN A 209 11.17 6.33 -10.18
CA ASN A 209 12.48 6.95 -9.99
C ASN A 209 13.33 6.15 -8.97
N VAL A 210 14.20 5.30 -9.52
CA VAL A 210 15.10 4.44 -8.70
C VAL A 210 16.09 5.26 -7.88
N GLU A 211 16.54 6.42 -8.39
CA GLU A 211 17.51 7.29 -7.70
C GLU A 211 16.88 7.91 -6.45
N GLU A 212 15.67 8.44 -6.58
CA GLU A 212 14.95 8.98 -5.44
C GLU A 212 14.58 7.91 -4.41
N LEU A 213 14.19 6.70 -4.88
CA LEU A 213 13.92 5.57 -3.99
C LEU A 213 15.17 5.22 -3.17
N ALA A 214 16.32 5.11 -3.82
CA ALA A 214 17.61 4.85 -3.16
C ALA A 214 17.98 5.95 -2.16
N ALA A 215 17.85 7.22 -2.56
CA ALA A 215 18.15 8.36 -1.70
C ALA A 215 17.24 8.41 -0.46
N ALA A 216 15.96 8.16 -0.60
CA ALA A 216 14.99 8.13 0.50
C ALA A 216 15.28 6.98 1.49
N ILE A 217 15.58 5.78 0.98
CA ILE A 217 15.99 4.63 1.81
C ILE A 217 17.26 4.98 2.60
N LEU A 218 18.28 5.49 1.92
CA LEU A 218 19.55 5.86 2.53
C LEU A 218 19.37 6.93 3.61
N LYS A 219 18.61 7.98 3.31
CA LYS A 219 18.31 9.07 4.25
C LYS A 219 17.66 8.55 5.53
N LEU A 220 16.68 7.65 5.41
CA LEU A 220 15.99 7.09 6.57
C LEU A 220 16.91 6.15 7.37
N ALA A 221 17.70 5.32 6.69
CA ALA A 221 18.63 4.38 7.32
C ALA A 221 19.77 5.09 8.09
N LEU A 222 20.19 6.27 7.63
CA LEU A 222 21.28 7.03 8.26
C LEU A 222 20.82 8.01 9.35
N SER A 223 19.50 8.20 9.55
CA SER A 223 18.98 9.15 10.54
C SER A 223 18.09 8.46 11.58
N PRO A 224 18.64 8.01 12.72
CA PRO A 224 17.86 7.41 13.81
C PRO A 224 16.75 8.34 14.32
N GLN A 225 17.01 9.65 14.39
CA GLN A 225 16.03 10.64 14.85
C GLN A 225 14.83 10.73 13.88
N LEU A 226 15.09 10.73 12.58
CA LEU A 226 14.02 10.74 11.57
C LEU A 226 13.23 9.44 11.57
N LEU A 227 13.94 8.31 11.72
CA LEU A 227 13.32 6.99 11.83
C LEU A 227 12.35 6.95 13.02
N GLU A 228 12.77 7.41 14.19
CA GLU A 228 11.93 7.48 15.39
C GLU A 228 10.73 8.43 15.19
N GLN A 229 10.98 9.64 14.67
CA GLN A 229 9.91 10.62 14.41
C GLN A 229 8.85 10.07 13.45
N PHE A 230 9.27 9.45 12.35
CA PHE A 230 8.34 8.87 11.38
C PHE A 230 7.61 7.66 11.95
N SER A 231 8.26 6.91 12.79
CA SER A 231 7.70 5.77 13.48
C SER A 231 6.53 6.14 14.40
N GLN A 232 6.72 7.15 15.24
CA GLN A 232 5.66 7.70 16.09
C GLN A 232 4.49 8.23 15.24
N SER A 233 4.83 8.91 14.15
CA SER A 233 3.81 9.41 13.21
C SER A 233 3.06 8.28 12.48
N SER A 234 3.72 7.16 12.18
CA SER A 234 3.07 5.96 11.62
C SER A 234 2.07 5.36 12.58
N LEU A 235 2.43 5.20 13.87
CA LEU A 235 1.48 4.73 14.90
C LEU A 235 0.27 5.66 15.04
N LEU A 236 0.50 6.98 15.03
CA LEU A 236 -0.61 7.93 15.10
C LEU A 236 -1.52 7.85 13.85
N ASN A 237 -0.93 7.73 12.66
CA ASN A 237 -1.70 7.62 11.43
C ASN A 237 -2.47 6.30 11.32
N SER A 238 -1.95 5.19 11.90
CA SER A 238 -2.59 3.89 11.86
C SER A 238 -3.91 3.85 12.63
N LYS A 239 -4.14 4.78 13.57
CA LYS A 239 -5.39 4.88 14.35
C LYS A 239 -6.62 5.02 13.45
N LYS A 240 -6.52 5.76 12.35
CA LYS A 240 -7.63 5.95 11.40
C LYS A 240 -8.06 4.67 10.67
N TYR A 241 -7.19 3.64 10.66
CA TYR A 241 -7.45 2.35 10.03
C TYR A 241 -7.84 1.25 11.01
N GLN A 242 -8.11 1.57 12.27
CA GLN A 242 -8.57 0.58 13.21
C GLN A 242 -10.04 0.18 12.94
N PRO A 243 -10.43 -1.08 13.20
CA PRO A 243 -11.76 -1.58 12.90
C PRO A 243 -12.88 -0.70 13.43
N GLU A 244 -12.75 -0.21 14.66
CA GLU A 244 -13.72 0.68 15.30
C GLU A 244 -13.94 1.99 14.52
N GLN A 245 -12.84 2.61 14.07
CA GLN A 245 -12.90 3.87 13.31
C GLN A 245 -13.58 3.67 11.96
N ILE A 246 -13.22 2.59 11.27
CA ILE A 246 -13.81 2.25 9.97
C ILE A 246 -15.30 1.89 10.13
N LEU A 247 -15.66 1.13 11.16
CA LEU A 247 -17.06 0.79 11.45
C LEU A 247 -17.91 2.04 11.72
N ASN A 248 -17.41 2.98 12.51
CA ASN A 248 -18.10 4.25 12.78
C ASN A 248 -18.39 5.02 11.49
N ILE A 249 -17.41 5.08 10.55
CA ILE A 249 -17.61 5.72 9.24
C ILE A 249 -18.71 5.01 8.45
N TRP A 250 -18.76 3.66 8.48
CA TRP A 250 -19.81 2.88 7.83
C TRP A 250 -21.19 3.17 8.42
N ILE A 251 -21.31 3.23 9.75
CA ILE A 251 -22.57 3.54 10.43
C ILE A 251 -23.06 4.92 10.01
N GLU A 252 -22.24 5.95 10.22
CA GLU A 252 -22.61 7.34 9.97
C GLU A 252 -22.94 7.64 8.51
N LYS A 253 -22.11 7.12 7.56
CA LYS A 253 -22.19 7.55 6.15
C LYS A 253 -22.96 6.61 5.25
N VAL A 254 -23.21 5.39 5.68
CA VAL A 254 -23.84 4.38 4.83
C VAL A 254 -25.14 3.86 5.42
N LEU A 255 -25.17 3.56 6.74
CA LEU A 255 -26.34 2.92 7.36
C LEU A 255 -27.34 3.96 7.89
N GLU A 256 -26.89 5.09 8.40
CA GLU A 256 -27.72 6.16 8.96
C GLU A 256 -27.90 7.36 7.99
N GLY A 257 -27.06 7.49 7.00
CA GLY A 257 -27.16 8.50 5.92
C GLY A 257 -27.95 7.92 4.73
#